data_30c3d986fef0c3faa2d5feeeaa634adb
#
_entry.id   30c3d986fef0c3faa2d5feeeaa634adb
#
_cell.length_a   1.000
_cell.length_b   1.000
_cell.length_c   1.000
_cell.angle_alpha   90.00
_cell.angle_beta   90.00
_cell.angle_gamma   90.00
#
_symmetry.space_group_name_H-M   'P 1'
#
loop_
_entity.id
_entity.type
_entity.pdbx_description
1 polymer ?
#
loop_
_entity_poly.entity_id
_entity_poly.type
_entity_poly.pdbx_seq_one_letter_code
_entity_poly.pdbx_strand_id
1 'polypeptide(L)'
;VRSRGLGDVYKRQAEFDSFCRDNASWLSDYALYMALKEHFGGASWTEWPEDIRLHRAEAVEKYRAELASDVRFYSYVQYLFYRQWDALREYARKNGVGMIGDMPIYVALDSADVWSSPEFFLLDEKNVPIEVAGVPPDYFSADGQLWGNPLYDWDAMRRDGYGWWIRRVDGASKLYDMLRIDHFRAFESYW
;
A
#
# COMPACT_ATOMS: atom_id res chain seq x y z
N VAL A 1 22.44 -28.58 -22.19
CA VAL A 1 21.33 -28.53 -21.23
C VAL A 1 21.61 -27.53 -20.09
N ARG A 2 22.88 -27.37 -19.64
CA ARG A 2 23.22 -26.44 -18.55
C ARG A 2 23.16 -24.96 -18.92
N SER A 3 23.35 -24.55 -20.17
CA SER A 3 23.35 -23.13 -20.58
C SER A 3 21.96 -22.49 -20.65
N ARG A 4 20.90 -23.26 -20.94
CA ARG A 4 19.52 -22.74 -20.97
C ARG A 4 19.04 -22.34 -19.57
N GLY A 5 19.35 -23.10 -18.53
CA GLY A 5 18.93 -22.77 -17.16
C GLY A 5 19.58 -21.49 -16.60
N LEU A 6 20.85 -21.22 -16.90
CA LEU A 6 21.53 -20.01 -16.46
C LEU A 6 20.96 -18.76 -17.15
N GLY A 7 20.70 -18.82 -18.48
CA GLY A 7 20.07 -17.72 -19.21
C GLY A 7 18.70 -17.33 -18.66
N ASP A 8 17.88 -18.31 -18.27
CA ASP A 8 16.58 -18.07 -17.66
C ASP A 8 16.69 -17.43 -16.27
N VAL A 9 17.69 -17.81 -15.47
CA VAL A 9 17.93 -17.21 -14.14
C VAL A 9 18.34 -15.76 -14.29
N TYR A 10 19.29 -15.43 -15.18
CA TYR A 10 19.71 -14.04 -15.42
C TYR A 10 18.58 -13.19 -15.97
N LYS A 11 17.76 -13.74 -16.88
CA LYS A 11 16.61 -13.04 -17.41
C LYS A 11 15.60 -12.70 -16.31
N ARG A 12 15.25 -13.65 -15.45
CA ARG A 12 14.33 -13.44 -14.33
C ARG A 12 14.88 -12.44 -13.31
N GLN A 13 16.20 -12.46 -13.07
CA GLN A 13 16.84 -11.48 -12.21
C GLN A 13 16.70 -10.07 -12.79
N ALA A 14 16.97 -9.89 -14.09
CA ALA A 14 16.83 -8.59 -14.76
C ALA A 14 15.38 -8.09 -14.78
N GLU A 15 14.40 -8.97 -14.96
CA GLU A 15 12.97 -8.65 -14.89
C GLU A 15 12.58 -8.18 -13.47
N PHE A 16 13.05 -8.88 -12.44
CA PHE A 16 12.82 -8.50 -11.05
C PHE A 16 13.47 -7.15 -10.70
N ASP A 17 14.71 -6.94 -11.11
CA ASP A 17 15.41 -5.68 -10.86
C ASP A 17 14.74 -4.50 -11.60
N SER A 18 14.17 -4.74 -12.80
CA SER A 18 13.35 -3.73 -13.48
C SER A 18 12.08 -3.44 -12.71
N PHE A 19 11.34 -4.47 -12.30
CA PHE A 19 10.14 -4.31 -11.49
C PHE A 19 10.40 -3.48 -10.23
N CYS A 20 11.49 -3.75 -9.52
CA CYS A 20 11.86 -2.97 -8.33
C CYS A 20 12.12 -1.49 -8.65
N ARG A 21 12.82 -1.19 -9.74
CA ARG A 21 13.05 0.21 -10.16
C ARG A 21 11.78 0.92 -10.57
N ASP A 22 10.95 0.25 -11.38
CA ASP A 22 9.72 0.82 -11.94
C ASP A 22 8.64 1.07 -10.88
N ASN A 23 8.73 0.37 -9.74
CA ASN A 23 7.80 0.44 -8.63
C ASN A 23 8.42 1.02 -7.33
N ALA A 24 9.61 1.61 -7.41
CA ALA A 24 10.36 2.07 -6.24
C ALA A 24 9.57 3.07 -5.36
N SER A 25 8.67 3.84 -5.95
CA SER A 25 7.86 4.87 -5.26
C SER A 25 6.91 4.35 -4.18
N TRP A 26 6.56 3.07 -4.23
CA TRP A 26 5.71 2.43 -3.22
C TRP A 26 6.31 1.13 -2.67
N LEU A 27 6.99 0.36 -3.54
CA LEU A 27 7.48 -0.97 -3.19
C LEU A 27 8.56 -0.94 -2.10
N SER A 28 9.37 0.11 -2.10
CA SER A 28 10.45 0.29 -1.13
C SER A 28 9.94 0.34 0.30
N ASP A 29 8.92 1.14 0.55
CA ASP A 29 8.35 1.32 1.90
C ASP A 29 7.42 0.16 2.27
N TYR A 30 6.65 -0.33 1.32
CA TYR A 30 5.83 -1.53 1.52
C TYR A 30 6.68 -2.75 1.92
N ALA A 31 7.77 -3.02 1.21
CA ALA A 31 8.61 -4.18 1.50
C ALA A 31 9.33 -4.04 2.85
N LEU A 32 9.78 -2.84 3.22
CA LEU A 32 10.33 -2.58 4.54
C LEU A 32 9.26 -2.72 5.63
N TYR A 33 8.06 -2.16 5.43
CA TYR A 33 6.94 -2.31 6.35
C TYR A 33 6.64 -3.78 6.66
N MET A 34 6.56 -4.61 5.62
CA MET A 34 6.30 -6.05 5.76
C MET A 34 7.44 -6.78 6.49
N ALA A 35 8.68 -6.42 6.21
CA ALA A 35 9.84 -6.97 6.91
C ALA A 35 9.83 -6.58 8.40
N LEU A 36 9.48 -5.34 8.72
CA LEU A 36 9.31 -4.86 10.09
C LEU A 36 8.14 -5.55 10.82
N LYS A 37 7.01 -5.77 10.13
CA LYS A 37 5.89 -6.54 10.68
C LYS A 37 6.32 -7.93 11.11
N GLU A 38 7.11 -8.63 10.29
CA GLU A 38 7.64 -9.94 10.63
C GLU A 38 8.66 -9.85 11.77
N HIS A 39 9.58 -8.89 11.71
CA HIS A 39 10.61 -8.66 12.73
C HIS A 39 10.00 -8.40 14.11
N PHE A 40 8.91 -7.66 14.19
CA PHE A 40 8.19 -7.35 15.44
C PHE A 40 7.03 -8.33 15.72
N GLY A 41 7.07 -9.54 15.15
CA GLY A 41 6.12 -10.61 15.47
C GLY A 41 4.67 -10.33 15.07
N GLY A 42 4.44 -9.50 14.05
CA GLY A 42 3.11 -9.12 13.57
C GLY A 42 2.45 -7.97 14.34
N ALA A 43 3.14 -7.36 15.32
CA ALA A 43 2.63 -6.21 16.07
C ALA A 43 2.26 -5.05 15.14
N SER A 44 1.25 -4.25 15.52
CA SER A 44 0.93 -3.02 14.82
C SER A 44 2.12 -2.08 14.80
N TRP A 45 2.32 -1.32 13.72
CA TRP A 45 3.39 -0.33 13.67
C TRP A 45 3.28 0.72 14.78
N THR A 46 2.08 0.95 15.31
CA THR A 46 1.83 1.84 16.45
C THR A 46 2.49 1.36 17.75
N GLU A 47 2.85 0.09 17.84
CA GLU A 47 3.53 -0.54 18.97
C GLU A 47 5.05 -0.69 18.76
N TRP A 48 5.58 -0.32 17.60
CA TRP A 48 7.01 -0.42 17.33
C TRP A 48 7.84 0.60 18.12
N PRO A 49 9.16 0.42 18.24
CA PRO A 49 10.06 1.42 18.81
C PRO A 49 9.84 2.80 18.17
N GLU A 50 9.93 3.86 19.00
CA GLU A 50 9.52 5.21 18.62
C GLU A 50 10.21 5.72 17.35
N ASP A 51 11.49 5.44 17.18
CA ASP A 51 12.28 5.89 16.04
C ASP A 51 11.75 5.37 14.70
N ILE A 52 11.46 4.07 14.62
CA ILE A 52 10.91 3.45 13.41
C ILE A 52 9.40 3.65 13.30
N ARG A 53 8.69 3.72 14.41
CA ARG A 53 7.26 4.05 14.44
C ARG A 53 7.00 5.43 13.85
N LEU A 54 7.84 6.41 14.17
CA LEU A 54 7.75 7.77 13.63
C LEU A 54 8.46 7.92 12.28
N HIS A 55 8.81 6.83 11.63
CA HIS A 55 9.44 6.79 10.31
C HIS A 55 10.70 7.70 10.21
N ARG A 56 11.51 7.77 11.28
CA ARG A 56 12.73 8.58 11.28
C ARG A 56 13.74 8.02 10.28
N ALA A 57 14.31 8.89 9.46
CA ALA A 57 15.17 8.49 8.33
C ALA A 57 16.32 7.56 8.75
N GLU A 58 17.00 7.87 9.87
CA GLU A 58 18.10 7.05 10.38
C GLU A 58 17.64 5.64 10.79
N ALA A 59 16.46 5.51 11.40
CA ALA A 59 15.88 4.24 11.77
C ALA A 59 15.46 3.45 10.52
N VAL A 60 14.84 4.11 9.54
CA VAL A 60 14.47 3.51 8.25
C VAL A 60 15.69 2.93 7.55
N GLU A 61 16.79 3.68 7.44
CA GLU A 61 18.03 3.21 6.81
C GLU A 61 18.65 2.05 7.59
N LYS A 62 18.70 2.14 8.92
CA LYS A 62 19.20 1.08 9.79
C LYS A 62 18.43 -0.23 9.57
N TYR A 63 17.11 -0.22 9.70
CA TYR A 63 16.30 -1.43 9.55
C TYR A 63 16.29 -1.94 8.11
N ARG A 64 16.36 -1.07 7.12
CA ARG A 64 16.49 -1.47 5.71
C ARG A 64 17.79 -2.25 5.46
N ALA A 65 18.87 -1.86 6.10
CA ALA A 65 20.15 -2.58 6.03
C ALA A 65 20.10 -3.90 6.82
N GLU A 66 19.58 -3.89 8.05
CA GLU A 66 19.47 -5.06 8.90
C GLU A 66 18.55 -6.15 8.31
N LEU A 67 17.43 -5.74 7.71
CA LEU A 67 16.40 -6.62 7.15
C LEU A 67 16.47 -6.74 5.62
N ALA A 68 17.64 -6.47 5.02
CA ALA A 68 17.79 -6.41 3.56
C ALA A 68 17.31 -7.69 2.84
N SER A 69 17.49 -8.86 3.45
CA SER A 69 17.01 -10.14 2.92
C SER A 69 15.49 -10.21 2.88
N ASP A 70 14.84 -9.79 3.96
CA ASP A 70 13.39 -9.84 4.11
C ASP A 70 12.71 -8.79 3.24
N VAL A 71 13.28 -7.59 3.16
CA VAL A 71 12.85 -6.53 2.21
C VAL A 71 12.91 -7.05 0.78
N ARG A 72 14.00 -7.73 0.41
CA ARG A 72 14.13 -8.34 -0.91
C ARG A 72 13.12 -9.46 -1.15
N PHE A 73 12.83 -10.26 -0.13
CA PHE A 73 11.81 -11.31 -0.18
C PHE A 73 10.42 -10.72 -0.44
N TYR A 74 10.00 -9.72 0.33
CA TYR A 74 8.68 -9.09 0.13
C TYR A 74 8.58 -8.36 -1.21
N SER A 75 9.65 -7.75 -1.69
CA SER A 75 9.71 -7.19 -3.04
C SER A 75 9.52 -8.27 -4.11
N TYR A 76 10.13 -9.45 -3.91
CA TYR A 76 10.01 -10.57 -4.84
C TYR A 76 8.61 -11.19 -4.83
N VAL A 77 7.96 -11.25 -3.67
CA VAL A 77 6.56 -11.70 -3.56
C VAL A 77 5.64 -10.78 -4.38
N GLN A 78 5.83 -9.46 -4.31
CA GLN A 78 5.08 -8.50 -5.13
C GLN A 78 5.35 -8.70 -6.63
N TYR A 79 6.61 -8.88 -7.01
CA TYR A 79 6.95 -9.17 -8.40
C TYR A 79 6.25 -10.43 -8.93
N LEU A 80 6.19 -11.50 -8.14
CA LEU A 80 5.48 -12.72 -8.51
C LEU A 80 3.98 -12.49 -8.65
N PHE A 81 3.39 -11.72 -7.72
CA PHE A 81 1.98 -11.34 -7.78
C PHE A 81 1.67 -10.60 -9.08
N TYR A 82 2.40 -9.55 -9.40
CA TYR A 82 2.17 -8.76 -10.61
C TYR A 82 2.32 -9.59 -11.88
N ARG A 83 3.34 -10.43 -11.96
CA ARG A 83 3.49 -11.36 -13.10
C ARG A 83 2.30 -12.29 -13.30
N GLN A 84 1.80 -12.86 -12.20
CA GLN A 84 0.67 -13.79 -12.25
C GLN A 84 -0.63 -13.05 -12.57
N TRP A 85 -0.80 -11.87 -11.98
CA TRP A 85 -1.94 -11.01 -12.22
C TRP A 85 -2.02 -10.55 -13.68
N ASP A 86 -0.92 -10.09 -14.24
CA ASP A 86 -0.85 -9.66 -15.64
C ASP A 86 -1.18 -10.80 -16.60
N ALA A 87 -0.68 -12.01 -16.33
CA ALA A 87 -1.00 -13.19 -17.13
C ALA A 87 -2.49 -13.54 -17.06
N LEU A 88 -3.10 -13.48 -15.85
CA LEU A 88 -4.53 -13.71 -15.65
C LEU A 88 -5.36 -12.64 -16.36
N ARG A 89 -4.99 -11.38 -16.24
CA ARG A 89 -5.67 -10.24 -16.86
C ARG A 89 -5.61 -10.33 -18.38
N GLU A 90 -4.46 -10.70 -18.93
CA GLU A 90 -4.32 -10.91 -20.37
C GLU A 90 -5.22 -12.08 -20.86
N TYR A 91 -5.28 -13.17 -20.10
CA TYR A 91 -6.17 -14.28 -20.41
C TYR A 91 -7.65 -13.85 -20.37
N ALA A 92 -8.07 -13.13 -19.34
CA ALA A 92 -9.43 -12.61 -19.22
C ALA A 92 -9.80 -11.72 -20.41
N ARG A 93 -8.95 -10.77 -20.79
CA ARG A 93 -9.15 -9.87 -21.93
C ARG A 93 -9.27 -10.62 -23.26
N LYS A 94 -8.45 -11.64 -23.48
CA LYS A 94 -8.56 -12.50 -24.67
C LYS A 94 -9.89 -13.25 -24.76
N ASN A 95 -10.56 -13.45 -23.62
CA ASN A 95 -11.87 -14.08 -23.55
C ASN A 95 -13.03 -13.07 -23.41
N GLY A 96 -12.78 -11.77 -23.65
CA GLY A 96 -13.79 -10.72 -23.61
C GLY A 96 -14.28 -10.35 -22.20
N VAL A 97 -13.49 -10.70 -21.14
CA VAL A 97 -13.82 -10.41 -19.75
C VAL A 97 -12.95 -9.26 -19.26
N GLY A 98 -13.60 -8.17 -18.81
CA GLY A 98 -12.95 -7.06 -18.10
C GLY A 98 -12.98 -7.27 -16.59
N MET A 99 -11.98 -6.72 -15.89
CA MET A 99 -11.86 -6.75 -14.44
C MET A 99 -12.21 -5.40 -13.84
N ILE A 100 -13.13 -5.40 -12.86
CA ILE A 100 -13.50 -4.22 -12.08
C ILE A 100 -12.82 -4.33 -10.72
N GLY A 101 -11.96 -3.35 -10.40
CA GLY A 101 -11.37 -3.19 -9.07
C GLY A 101 -12.31 -2.43 -8.15
N ASP A 102 -12.26 -2.78 -6.86
CA ASP A 102 -12.98 -2.07 -5.82
C ASP A 102 -11.97 -1.46 -4.85
N MET A 103 -11.92 -0.14 -4.78
CA MET A 103 -10.99 0.60 -3.95
C MET A 103 -11.72 1.24 -2.78
N PRO A 104 -11.44 0.82 -1.53
CA PRO A 104 -12.00 1.47 -0.36
C PRO A 104 -11.51 2.92 -0.28
N ILE A 105 -12.37 3.83 0.16
CA ILE A 105 -12.00 5.24 0.32
C ILE A 105 -10.88 5.39 1.36
N TYR A 106 -10.98 4.72 2.50
CA TYR A 106 -9.99 4.80 3.57
C TYR A 106 -9.00 3.63 3.52
N VAL A 107 -7.84 3.84 4.13
CA VAL A 107 -6.82 2.80 4.37
C VAL A 107 -6.82 2.40 5.84
N ALA A 108 -6.34 1.20 6.16
CA ALA A 108 -6.20 0.77 7.54
C ALA A 108 -5.12 1.58 8.25
N LEU A 109 -5.32 1.87 9.54
CA LEU A 109 -4.29 2.50 10.36
C LEU A 109 -3.00 1.66 10.34
N ASP A 110 -3.13 0.36 10.58
CA ASP A 110 -2.01 -0.58 10.51
C ASP A 110 -1.73 -0.98 9.04
N SER A 111 -1.15 -0.04 8.30
CA SER A 111 -0.79 -0.19 6.88
C SER A 111 0.52 0.52 6.55
N ALA A 112 1.16 0.07 5.48
CA ALA A 112 2.34 0.74 4.93
C ALA A 112 2.04 2.18 4.51
N ASP A 113 0.84 2.45 3.99
CA ASP A 113 0.42 3.78 3.55
C ASP A 113 0.45 4.81 4.68
N VAL A 114 -0.15 4.47 5.83
CA VAL A 114 -0.20 5.39 6.99
C VAL A 114 1.17 5.50 7.65
N TRP A 115 1.90 4.39 7.79
CA TRP A 115 3.22 4.38 8.41
C TRP A 115 4.25 5.19 7.61
N SER A 116 4.26 5.07 6.28
CA SER A 116 5.26 5.73 5.42
C SER A 116 4.92 7.18 5.05
N SER A 117 3.67 7.57 5.19
CA SER A 117 3.18 8.90 4.78
C SER A 117 2.17 9.48 5.79
N PRO A 118 2.53 9.53 7.10
CA PRO A 118 1.61 9.94 8.17
C PRO A 118 1.11 11.37 8.00
N GLU A 119 1.83 12.23 7.29
CA GLU A 119 1.50 13.63 7.03
C GLU A 119 0.22 13.83 6.21
N PHE A 120 -0.29 12.78 5.56
CA PHE A 120 -1.54 12.83 4.78
C PHE A 120 -2.77 12.40 5.58
N PHE A 121 -2.60 12.12 6.88
CA PHE A 121 -3.68 11.65 7.74
C PHE A 121 -3.81 12.55 8.98
N LEU A 122 -5.03 12.66 9.54
CA LEU A 122 -5.29 13.39 10.77
C LEU A 122 -4.79 12.60 11.98
N LEU A 123 -3.49 12.70 12.24
CA LEU A 123 -2.80 12.05 13.34
C LEU A 123 -2.21 13.11 14.28
N ASP A 124 -2.06 12.77 15.55
CA ASP A 124 -1.34 13.59 16.52
C ASP A 124 0.19 13.41 16.40
N GLU A 125 0.94 14.10 17.25
CA GLU A 125 2.42 14.05 17.28
C GLU A 125 3.00 12.64 17.55
N LYS A 126 2.18 11.72 18.02
CA LYS A 126 2.55 10.32 18.28
C LYS A 126 2.03 9.38 17.20
N ASN A 127 1.50 9.93 16.12
CA ASN A 127 0.85 9.21 15.03
C ASN A 127 -0.39 8.41 15.49
N VAL A 128 -1.13 8.93 16.49
CA VAL A 128 -2.42 8.39 16.89
C VAL A 128 -3.52 9.16 16.15
N PRO A 129 -4.54 8.49 15.59
CA PRO A 129 -5.64 9.17 14.92
C PRO A 129 -6.35 10.15 15.88
N ILE A 130 -6.50 11.40 15.43
CA ILE A 130 -7.27 12.44 16.15
C ILE A 130 -8.75 12.14 16.00
N GLU A 131 -9.16 11.72 14.81
CA GLU A 131 -10.50 11.32 14.45
C GLU A 131 -10.44 10.08 13.56
N VAL A 132 -11.49 9.28 13.57
CA VAL A 132 -11.58 8.05 12.77
C VAL A 132 -12.86 8.03 11.95
N ALA A 133 -12.81 7.31 10.83
CA ALA A 133 -13.92 7.19 9.91
C ALA A 133 -15.04 6.33 10.46
N GLY A 134 -16.26 6.71 10.12
CA GLY A 134 -17.49 5.97 10.38
C GLY A 134 -18.60 6.42 9.44
N VAL A 135 -19.81 5.87 9.64
CA VAL A 135 -21.03 6.30 8.99
C VAL A 135 -22.16 6.39 10.00
N PRO A 136 -23.04 7.41 9.88
CA PRO A 136 -24.22 7.52 10.74
C PRO A 136 -25.18 6.35 10.52
N PRO A 137 -26.16 6.17 11.40
CA PRO A 137 -27.25 5.25 11.18
C PRO A 137 -27.86 5.40 9.80
N ASP A 138 -27.99 4.26 9.10
CA ASP A 138 -28.54 4.19 7.75
C ASP A 138 -29.45 2.95 7.59
N TYR A 139 -29.84 2.67 6.35
CA TYR A 139 -30.69 1.52 6.03
C TYR A 139 -30.02 0.17 6.33
N PHE A 140 -28.70 0.10 6.30
CA PHE A 140 -27.91 -1.13 6.54
C PHE A 140 -27.54 -1.32 8.00
N SER A 141 -27.45 -0.24 8.79
CA SER A 141 -27.07 -0.27 10.20
C SER A 141 -27.86 0.78 10.99
N ALA A 142 -28.74 0.32 11.89
CA ALA A 142 -29.55 1.20 12.71
C ALA A 142 -28.75 2.05 13.70
N ASP A 143 -27.56 1.57 14.09
CA ASP A 143 -26.66 2.24 15.05
C ASP A 143 -25.50 2.96 14.36
N GLY A 144 -25.42 2.92 13.02
CA GLY A 144 -24.26 3.36 12.26
C GLY A 144 -23.09 2.37 12.34
N GLN A 145 -21.93 2.78 11.81
CA GLN A 145 -20.73 1.95 11.86
C GLN A 145 -19.52 2.82 12.20
N LEU A 146 -18.67 2.34 13.10
CA LEU A 146 -17.36 2.93 13.38
C LEU A 146 -16.29 2.05 12.74
N TRP A 147 -15.65 2.54 11.67
CA TRP A 147 -14.67 1.76 10.91
C TRP A 147 -13.26 1.82 11.50
N GLY A 148 -12.93 2.93 12.19
CA GLY A 148 -11.64 3.08 12.86
C GLY A 148 -10.46 3.45 11.94
N ASN A 149 -10.70 3.68 10.66
CA ASN A 149 -9.68 4.14 9.73
C ASN A 149 -9.33 5.60 10.03
N PRO A 150 -8.05 6.03 9.91
CA PRO A 150 -7.69 7.43 10.04
C PRO A 150 -8.29 8.26 8.91
N LEU A 151 -8.70 9.46 9.22
CA LEU A 151 -9.17 10.42 8.23
C LEU A 151 -8.00 11.08 7.51
N TYR A 152 -8.25 11.58 6.29
CA TYR A 152 -7.26 12.29 5.50
C TYR A 152 -7.11 13.75 5.94
N ASP A 153 -5.87 14.24 6.02
CA ASP A 153 -5.57 15.68 6.04
C ASP A 153 -5.67 16.25 4.61
N TRP A 154 -6.86 16.70 4.25
CA TRP A 154 -7.11 17.25 2.92
C TRP A 154 -6.33 18.54 2.62
N ASP A 155 -5.93 19.28 3.65
CA ASP A 155 -5.09 20.47 3.46
C ASP A 155 -3.64 20.08 3.17
N ALA A 156 -3.10 19.06 3.83
CA ALA A 156 -1.80 18.50 3.48
C ALA A 156 -1.82 17.91 2.07
N MET A 157 -2.84 17.12 1.73
CA MET A 157 -2.99 16.56 0.39
C MET A 157 -3.12 17.61 -0.70
N ARG A 158 -3.83 18.71 -0.44
CA ARG A 158 -3.91 19.84 -1.37
C ARG A 158 -2.55 20.51 -1.59
N ARG A 159 -1.76 20.66 -0.53
CA ARG A 159 -0.38 21.21 -0.65
C ARG A 159 0.53 20.32 -1.47
N ASP A 160 0.35 18.99 -1.40
CA ASP A 160 1.02 17.99 -2.25
C ASP A 160 0.45 17.90 -3.68
N GLY A 161 -0.57 18.69 -4.02
CA GLY A 161 -1.26 18.58 -5.31
C GLY A 161 -2.02 17.27 -5.47
N TYR A 162 -2.45 16.66 -4.36
CA TYR A 162 -3.11 15.36 -4.31
C TYR A 162 -2.25 14.22 -4.86
N GLY A 163 -0.94 14.35 -4.84
CA GLY A 163 0.00 13.39 -5.41
C GLY A 163 -0.15 11.99 -4.82
N TRP A 164 -0.43 11.88 -3.50
CA TRP A 164 -0.71 10.60 -2.86
C TRP A 164 -1.93 9.89 -3.50
N TRP A 165 -3.05 10.61 -3.67
CA TRP A 165 -4.26 10.07 -4.30
C TRP A 165 -4.06 9.73 -5.77
N ILE A 166 -3.33 10.56 -6.51
CA ILE A 166 -2.99 10.33 -7.92
C ILE A 166 -2.20 9.03 -8.05
N ARG A 167 -1.19 8.81 -7.20
CA ARG A 167 -0.41 7.55 -7.19
C ARG A 167 -1.27 6.34 -6.86
N ARG A 168 -2.20 6.47 -5.91
CA ARG A 168 -3.11 5.40 -5.51
C ARG A 168 -4.05 4.99 -6.65
N VAL A 169 -4.65 5.96 -7.33
CA VAL A 169 -5.52 5.70 -8.49
C VAL A 169 -4.73 5.16 -9.67
N ASP A 170 -3.55 5.73 -9.96
CA ASP A 170 -2.66 5.23 -11.02
C ASP A 170 -2.24 3.77 -10.76
N GLY A 171 -1.87 3.43 -9.54
CA GLY A 171 -1.54 2.07 -9.14
C GLY A 171 -2.70 1.10 -9.36
N ALA A 172 -3.92 1.48 -8.93
CA ALA A 172 -5.11 0.67 -9.14
C ALA A 172 -5.48 0.53 -10.63
N SER A 173 -5.31 1.59 -11.43
CA SER A 173 -5.59 1.57 -12.87
C SER A 173 -4.69 0.61 -13.66
N LYS A 174 -3.49 0.32 -13.13
CA LYS A 174 -2.59 -0.68 -13.72
C LYS A 174 -3.06 -2.11 -13.46
N LEU A 175 -3.86 -2.33 -12.42
CA LEU A 175 -4.35 -3.66 -12.04
C LEU A 175 -5.71 -4.00 -12.67
N TYR A 176 -6.56 -3.00 -12.93
CA TYR A 176 -7.95 -3.21 -13.33
C TYR A 176 -8.29 -2.48 -14.63
N ASP A 177 -9.34 -2.93 -15.29
CA ASP A 177 -9.86 -2.30 -16.51
C ASP A 177 -10.86 -1.18 -16.17
N MET A 178 -11.50 -1.29 -15.02
CA MET A 178 -12.41 -0.30 -14.46
C MET A 178 -12.21 -0.25 -12.93
N LEU A 179 -12.36 0.92 -12.34
CA LEU A 179 -12.21 1.12 -10.90
C LEU A 179 -13.50 1.68 -10.30
N ARG A 180 -14.03 1.00 -9.29
CA ARG A 180 -15.05 1.52 -8.40
C ARG A 180 -14.36 2.07 -7.15
N ILE A 181 -14.75 3.28 -6.72
CA ILE A 181 -14.38 3.83 -5.41
C ILE A 181 -15.58 3.67 -4.50
N ASP A 182 -15.40 2.87 -3.43
CA ASP A 182 -16.45 2.68 -2.45
C ASP A 182 -16.59 3.91 -1.54
N HIS A 183 -17.81 4.16 -1.08
CA HIS A 183 -18.16 5.30 -0.21
C HIS A 183 -17.67 6.66 -0.74
N PHE A 184 -17.87 6.94 -2.02
CA PHE A 184 -17.39 8.15 -2.72
C PHE A 184 -17.82 9.46 -2.03
N ARG A 185 -18.91 9.43 -1.26
CA ARG A 185 -19.39 10.58 -0.47
C ARG A 185 -18.34 11.11 0.51
N ALA A 186 -17.44 10.26 1.01
CA ALA A 186 -16.40 10.66 1.95
C ALA A 186 -15.34 11.62 1.36
N PHE A 187 -15.36 11.89 0.05
CA PHE A 187 -14.60 12.99 -0.53
C PHE A 187 -15.21 14.37 -0.25
N GLU A 188 -16.52 14.42 0.08
CA GLU A 188 -17.23 15.66 0.37
C GLU A 188 -17.38 15.85 1.88
N SER A 189 -17.80 14.79 2.57
CA SER A 189 -18.04 14.86 4.02
C SER A 189 -17.86 13.48 4.66
N TYR A 190 -17.45 13.48 5.91
CA TYR A 190 -17.32 12.29 6.75
C TYR A 190 -18.09 12.50 8.07
N TRP A 191 -18.32 11.43 8.79
CA TRP A 191 -19.06 11.41 10.04
C TRP A 191 -18.24 10.70 11.13
#